data_0f76d50002e88313ba51bf2c1f510125
#
_entry.id   0f76d50002e88313ba51bf2c1f510125
#
_cell.length_a   1.000
_cell.length_b   1.000
_cell.length_c   1.000
_cell.angle_alpha   90.00
_cell.angle_beta   90.00
_cell.angle_gamma   90.00
#
_symmetry.space_group_name_H-M   'P 1'
#
loop_
_entity.id
_entity.type
_entity.pdbx_description
1 polymer ?
#
loop_
_entity_poly.entity_id
_entity_poly.type
_entity_poly.pdbx_seq_one_letter_code
_entity_poly.pdbx_strand_id
1 'polypeptide(L)'
;MSSQLEQIFARLRGSADFEGVDFSDINACGIDGDNPLHCVVRWGDIAAAKILISAGIDVNKAGDLSYTPLHVACMNGNVEMVKLLVDNGADLFAFNEGDLPFTTARIAGHDQICEFLAPLMQKLQSGDSPIWVRARIAQLRREIARLEASLEGK
;
A
#
# COMPACT_ATOMS: atom_id res chain seq x y z
N MET A 1 14.84 -17.23 3.00
CA MET A 1 14.57 -15.77 3.05
C MET A 1 15.88 -15.00 3.26
N SER A 2 15.98 -13.76 2.80
CA SER A 2 17.17 -12.96 3.08
C SER A 2 17.26 -12.64 4.57
N SER A 3 18.47 -12.55 5.11
CA SER A 3 18.70 -12.17 6.53
C SER A 3 18.00 -10.86 6.93
N GLN A 4 17.89 -9.92 5.99
CA GLN A 4 17.22 -8.63 6.19
C GLN A 4 15.69 -8.77 6.33
N LEU A 5 15.08 -9.65 5.55
CA LEU A 5 13.65 -9.91 5.63
C LEU A 5 13.27 -10.56 6.96
N GLU A 6 14.10 -11.50 7.44
CA GLU A 6 13.92 -12.11 8.77
C GLU A 6 14.03 -11.10 9.92
N GLN A 7 14.91 -10.11 9.80
CA GLN A 7 15.01 -9.02 10.79
C GLN A 7 13.74 -8.16 10.83
N ILE A 8 13.14 -7.89 9.67
CA ILE A 8 11.87 -7.15 9.59
C ILE A 8 10.74 -7.97 10.26
N PHE A 9 10.63 -9.25 9.94
CA PHE A 9 9.62 -10.11 10.55
C PHE A 9 9.83 -10.32 12.05
N ALA A 10 11.08 -10.42 12.52
CA ALA A 10 11.37 -10.48 13.95
C ALA A 10 10.89 -9.22 14.68
N ARG A 11 11.06 -8.03 14.06
CA ARG A 11 10.56 -6.77 14.61
C ARG A 11 9.02 -6.72 14.62
N LEU A 12 8.36 -7.23 13.57
CA LEU A 12 6.90 -7.31 13.49
C LEU A 12 6.31 -8.26 14.53
N ARG A 13 6.92 -9.44 14.75
CA ARG A 13 6.49 -10.39 15.79
C ARG A 13 6.54 -9.80 17.20
N GLY A 14 7.35 -8.77 17.41
CA GLY A 14 7.40 -8.03 18.69
C GLY A 14 6.26 -7.02 18.87
N SER A 15 5.43 -6.78 17.85
CA SER A 15 4.26 -5.93 17.95
C SER A 15 2.99 -6.75 18.23
N ALA A 16 2.05 -6.16 18.97
CA ALA A 16 0.78 -6.82 19.31
C ALA A 16 -0.03 -7.20 18.06
N ASP A 17 0.07 -6.39 16.99
CA ASP A 17 -0.70 -6.58 15.76
C ASP A 17 -0.32 -7.87 15.01
N PHE A 18 0.90 -8.36 15.19
CA PHE A 18 1.45 -9.53 14.51
C PHE A 18 1.83 -10.67 15.47
N GLU A 19 1.32 -10.65 16.68
CA GLU A 19 1.58 -11.74 17.64
C GLU A 19 1.06 -13.06 17.08
N GLY A 20 1.92 -14.07 16.98
CA GLY A 20 1.57 -15.40 16.47
C GLY A 20 1.39 -15.52 14.96
N VAL A 21 1.62 -14.45 14.19
CA VAL A 21 1.52 -14.49 12.73
C VAL A 21 2.67 -15.29 12.13
N ASP A 22 2.33 -16.22 11.24
CA ASP A 22 3.30 -16.96 10.42
C ASP A 22 3.62 -16.17 9.15
N PHE A 23 4.87 -15.72 9.03
CA PHE A 23 5.39 -14.99 7.87
C PHE A 23 5.96 -15.92 6.77
N SER A 24 5.52 -17.18 6.69
CA SER A 24 5.77 -18.02 5.51
C SER A 24 5.15 -17.41 4.24
N ASP A 25 4.04 -16.71 4.40
CA ASP A 25 3.49 -15.80 3.38
C ASP A 25 3.89 -14.36 3.70
N ILE A 26 4.58 -13.70 2.77
CA ILE A 26 4.97 -12.29 2.90
C ILE A 26 3.78 -11.34 3.07
N ASN A 27 2.59 -11.74 2.59
CA ASN A 27 1.35 -11.00 2.70
C ASN A 27 0.50 -11.40 3.91
N ALA A 28 1.06 -12.20 4.83
CA ALA A 28 0.38 -12.53 6.08
C ALA A 28 -0.05 -11.25 6.80
N CYS A 29 -1.31 -11.23 7.24
CA CYS A 29 -1.90 -10.03 7.85
C CYS A 29 -1.93 -10.18 9.38
N GLY A 30 -1.78 -9.06 10.05
CA GLY A 30 -2.04 -8.92 11.47
C GLY A 30 -3.53 -8.94 11.81
N ILE A 31 -3.86 -8.72 13.06
CA ILE A 31 -5.22 -8.77 13.61
C ILE A 31 -6.17 -7.81 12.87
N ASP A 32 -5.68 -6.60 12.52
CA ASP A 32 -6.48 -5.57 11.86
C ASP A 32 -6.49 -5.68 10.33
N GLY A 33 -5.90 -6.74 9.77
CA GLY A 33 -5.81 -6.95 8.32
C GLY A 33 -4.64 -6.24 7.64
N ASP A 34 -3.83 -5.50 8.40
CA ASP A 34 -2.61 -4.87 7.90
C ASP A 34 -1.56 -5.92 7.51
N ASN A 35 -0.96 -5.80 6.34
CA ASN A 35 0.23 -6.59 5.99
C ASN A 35 1.50 -5.93 6.53
N PRO A 36 2.67 -6.61 6.50
CA PRO A 36 3.94 -6.05 6.96
C PRO A 36 4.28 -4.66 6.42
N LEU A 37 3.87 -4.35 5.19
CA LEU A 37 4.15 -3.06 4.57
C LEU A 37 3.43 -1.90 5.26
N HIS A 38 2.19 -2.08 5.74
CA HIS A 38 1.47 -1.04 6.49
C HIS A 38 2.27 -0.60 7.73
N CYS A 39 2.77 -1.56 8.50
CA CYS A 39 3.56 -1.25 9.71
C CYS A 39 4.87 -0.55 9.39
N VAL A 40 5.60 -1.05 8.40
CA VAL A 40 6.89 -0.48 7.98
C VAL A 40 6.70 0.94 7.46
N VAL A 41 5.62 1.21 6.72
CA VAL A 41 5.24 2.55 6.27
C VAL A 41 4.89 3.45 7.45
N ARG A 42 4.12 2.94 8.42
CA ARG A 42 3.78 3.66 9.66
C ARG A 42 5.03 4.03 10.47
N TRP A 43 6.04 3.17 10.49
CA TRP A 43 7.34 3.45 11.12
C TRP A 43 8.23 4.42 10.32
N GLY A 44 7.89 4.71 9.06
CA GLY A 44 8.71 5.53 8.18
C GLY A 44 10.00 4.86 7.72
N ASP A 45 10.12 3.55 7.84
CA ASP A 45 11.32 2.79 7.51
C ASP A 45 11.40 2.48 6.01
N ILE A 46 12.01 3.42 5.27
CA ILE A 46 12.17 3.33 3.82
C ILE A 46 12.99 2.10 3.41
N ALA A 47 14.03 1.75 4.18
CA ALA A 47 14.89 0.61 3.86
C ALA A 47 14.11 -0.71 3.96
N ALA A 48 13.36 -0.88 5.05
CA ALA A 48 12.51 -2.05 5.23
C ALA A 48 11.40 -2.13 4.17
N ALA A 49 10.78 -0.99 3.81
CA ALA A 49 9.78 -0.94 2.74
C ALA A 49 10.36 -1.41 1.39
N LYS A 50 11.55 -0.95 1.02
CA LYS A 50 12.25 -1.40 -0.20
C LYS A 50 12.49 -2.91 -0.20
N ILE A 51 12.89 -3.49 0.93
CA ILE A 51 13.13 -4.93 1.07
C ILE A 51 11.83 -5.72 0.88
N LEU A 52 10.75 -5.32 1.54
CA LEU A 52 9.44 -5.97 1.42
C LEU A 52 8.89 -5.89 0.00
N ILE A 53 8.99 -4.72 -0.64
CA ILE A 53 8.54 -4.51 -2.02
C ILE A 53 9.33 -5.39 -2.99
N SER A 54 10.67 -5.45 -2.84
CA SER A 54 11.54 -6.32 -3.64
C SER A 54 11.24 -7.81 -3.44
N ALA A 55 10.75 -8.19 -2.27
CA ALA A 55 10.33 -9.55 -1.96
C ALA A 55 8.92 -9.90 -2.46
N GLY A 56 8.22 -8.96 -3.09
CA GLY A 56 6.93 -9.19 -3.75
C GLY A 56 5.69 -8.97 -2.87
N ILE A 57 5.80 -8.16 -1.80
CA ILE A 57 4.64 -7.82 -0.98
C ILE A 57 3.58 -7.07 -1.79
N ASP A 58 2.30 -7.30 -1.48
CA ASP A 58 1.20 -6.56 -2.10
C ASP A 58 1.19 -5.10 -1.62
N VAL A 59 1.60 -4.20 -2.52
CA VAL A 59 1.68 -2.75 -2.27
C VAL A 59 0.29 -2.11 -2.11
N ASN A 60 -0.75 -2.77 -2.62
CA ASN A 60 -2.13 -2.30 -2.64
C ASN A 60 -3.05 -3.04 -1.67
N LYS A 61 -2.48 -3.82 -0.74
CA LYS A 61 -3.29 -4.50 0.27
C LYS A 61 -4.12 -3.49 1.05
N ALA A 62 -5.42 -3.70 1.12
CA ALA A 62 -6.30 -2.98 2.02
C ALA A 62 -6.16 -3.60 3.43
N GLY A 63 -5.80 -2.81 4.39
CA GLY A 63 -5.69 -3.16 5.80
C GLY A 63 -6.88 -2.65 6.62
N ASP A 64 -6.60 -2.25 7.85
CA ASP A 64 -7.59 -1.65 8.74
C ASP A 64 -8.33 -0.48 8.06
N LEU A 65 -9.66 -0.43 8.24
CA LEU A 65 -10.56 0.58 7.63
C LEU A 65 -10.35 0.76 6.10
N SER A 66 -9.92 -0.29 5.42
CA SER A 66 -9.57 -0.28 3.99
C SER A 66 -8.42 0.67 3.61
N TYR A 67 -7.61 1.10 4.57
CA TYR A 67 -6.39 1.87 4.28
C TYR A 67 -5.38 1.01 3.53
N THR A 68 -4.83 1.54 2.45
CA THR A 68 -3.65 0.96 1.78
C THR A 68 -2.36 1.55 2.38
N PRO A 69 -1.19 0.95 2.16
CA PRO A 69 0.08 1.55 2.56
C PRO A 69 0.26 3.00 2.07
N LEU A 70 -0.27 3.32 0.87
CA LEU A 70 -0.23 4.68 0.34
C LEU A 70 -1.07 5.67 1.16
N HIS A 71 -2.25 5.27 1.66
CA HIS A 71 -3.03 6.12 2.57
C HIS A 71 -2.23 6.40 3.86
N VAL A 72 -1.59 5.37 4.44
CA VAL A 72 -0.78 5.53 5.65
C VAL A 72 0.39 6.48 5.42
N ALA A 73 1.11 6.36 4.30
CA ALA A 73 2.21 7.26 3.94
C ALA A 73 1.72 8.71 3.74
N CYS A 74 0.56 8.89 3.12
CA CYS A 74 -0.08 10.20 2.91
C CYS A 74 -0.50 10.84 4.23
N MET A 75 -1.06 10.06 5.14
CA MET A 75 -1.45 10.52 6.47
C MET A 75 -0.25 10.96 7.30
N ASN A 76 0.86 10.22 7.22
CA ASN A 76 2.10 10.51 7.96
C ASN A 76 2.94 11.64 7.36
N GLY A 77 2.64 12.10 6.15
CA GLY A 77 3.42 13.16 5.50
C GLY A 77 4.79 12.72 4.98
N ASN A 78 5.03 11.43 4.83
CA ASN A 78 6.31 10.92 4.37
C ASN A 78 6.40 10.92 2.84
N VAL A 79 6.89 12.02 2.27
CA VAL A 79 6.99 12.24 0.82
C VAL A 79 7.85 11.17 0.13
N GLU A 80 8.96 10.75 0.74
CA GLU A 80 9.84 9.72 0.17
C GLU A 80 9.15 8.36 0.11
N MET A 81 8.40 8.01 1.16
CA MET A 81 7.61 6.80 1.20
C MET A 81 6.49 6.81 0.15
N VAL A 82 5.79 7.95 0.01
CA VAL A 82 4.77 8.12 -1.04
C VAL A 82 5.36 7.89 -2.42
N LYS A 83 6.51 8.51 -2.73
CA LYS A 83 7.21 8.31 -4.00
C LYS A 83 7.59 6.85 -4.22
N LEU A 84 8.16 6.20 -3.20
CA LEU A 84 8.54 4.78 -3.26
C LEU A 84 7.34 3.89 -3.60
N LEU A 85 6.22 4.10 -2.93
CA LEU A 85 5.00 3.31 -3.14
C LEU A 85 4.41 3.54 -4.54
N VAL A 86 4.34 4.80 -4.98
CA VAL A 86 3.84 5.17 -6.32
C VAL A 86 4.71 4.56 -7.42
N ASP A 87 6.04 4.64 -7.29
CA ASP A 87 6.98 4.06 -8.25
C ASP A 87 6.85 2.53 -8.34
N ASN A 88 6.33 1.89 -7.30
CA ASN A 88 6.09 0.45 -7.24
C ASN A 88 4.63 0.04 -7.45
N GLY A 89 3.82 0.90 -8.04
CA GLY A 89 2.48 0.58 -8.51
C GLY A 89 1.38 0.74 -7.47
N ALA A 90 1.58 1.57 -6.44
CA ALA A 90 0.51 1.93 -5.53
C ALA A 90 -0.64 2.61 -6.27
N ASP A 91 -1.86 2.22 -5.96
CA ASP A 91 -3.07 2.74 -6.58
C ASP A 91 -3.43 4.11 -5.99
N LEU A 92 -3.30 5.14 -6.82
CA LEU A 92 -3.64 6.52 -6.44
C LEU A 92 -5.14 6.74 -6.25
N PHE A 93 -5.96 5.84 -6.78
CA PHE A 93 -7.42 5.86 -6.70
C PHE A 93 -7.98 4.78 -5.78
N ALA A 94 -7.13 4.14 -4.97
CA ALA A 94 -7.59 3.25 -3.91
C ALA A 94 -8.52 4.04 -2.97
N PHE A 95 -9.72 3.50 -2.76
CA PHE A 95 -10.75 4.16 -1.97
C PHE A 95 -10.93 3.41 -0.66
N ASN A 96 -10.78 4.11 0.44
CA ASN A 96 -11.20 3.63 1.75
C ASN A 96 -12.63 4.11 2.04
N GLU A 97 -13.11 4.00 3.27
CA GLU A 97 -14.49 4.35 3.67
C GLU A 97 -14.93 5.79 3.36
N GLY A 98 -14.19 6.57 2.61
CA GLY A 98 -14.57 7.93 2.23
C GLY A 98 -13.49 8.72 1.49
N ASP A 99 -12.25 8.25 1.48
CA ASP A 99 -11.13 9.06 1.03
C ASP A 99 -10.19 8.34 0.05
N LEU A 100 -9.62 9.12 -0.86
CA LEU A 100 -8.48 8.75 -1.68
C LEU A 100 -7.18 9.10 -0.93
N PRO A 101 -6.03 8.48 -1.25
CA PRO A 101 -4.73 8.86 -0.68
C PRO A 101 -4.44 10.37 -0.79
N PHE A 102 -4.80 10.99 -1.92
CA PHE A 102 -4.70 12.44 -2.10
C PHE A 102 -5.54 13.22 -1.09
N THR A 103 -6.79 12.81 -0.87
CA THR A 103 -7.68 13.47 0.09
C THR A 103 -7.15 13.31 1.51
N THR A 104 -6.61 12.14 1.86
CA THR A 104 -5.96 11.88 3.14
C THR A 104 -4.79 12.84 3.37
N ALA A 105 -3.90 13.01 2.36
CA ALA A 105 -2.78 13.94 2.44
C ALA A 105 -3.25 15.40 2.62
N ARG A 106 -4.30 15.79 1.89
CA ARG A 106 -4.87 17.14 1.95
C ARG A 106 -5.49 17.44 3.32
N ILE A 107 -6.26 16.51 3.88
CA ILE A 107 -6.85 16.66 5.21
C ILE A 107 -5.76 16.74 6.29
N ALA A 108 -4.69 15.97 6.14
CA ALA A 108 -3.55 15.98 7.05
C ALA A 108 -2.64 17.22 6.88
N GLY A 109 -2.87 18.06 5.86
CA GLY A 109 -2.10 19.29 5.61
C GLY A 109 -0.74 19.08 4.95
N HIS A 110 -0.56 17.96 4.25
CA HIS A 110 0.71 17.61 3.59
C HIS A 110 0.75 18.09 2.12
N ASP A 111 0.91 19.38 1.93
CA ASP A 111 0.86 20.06 0.62
C ASP A 111 1.86 19.49 -0.39
N GLN A 112 3.08 19.14 0.03
CA GLN A 112 4.09 18.54 -0.85
C GLN A 112 3.64 17.21 -1.47
N ILE A 113 2.90 16.41 -0.71
CA ILE A 113 2.32 15.16 -1.22
C ILE A 113 1.21 15.46 -2.22
N CYS A 114 0.36 16.44 -1.92
CA CYS A 114 -0.69 16.87 -2.83
C CYS A 114 -0.12 17.41 -4.15
N GLU A 115 0.92 18.23 -4.10
CA GLU A 115 1.62 18.75 -5.28
C GLU A 115 2.28 17.62 -6.11
N PHE A 116 2.75 16.58 -5.47
CA PHE A 116 3.32 15.40 -6.15
C PHE A 116 2.23 14.53 -6.79
N LEU A 117 1.13 14.24 -6.08
CA LEU A 117 0.09 13.32 -6.52
C LEU A 117 -0.85 13.94 -7.58
N ALA A 118 -1.20 15.23 -7.47
CA ALA A 118 -2.18 15.86 -8.34
C ALA A 118 -1.86 15.73 -9.85
N PRO A 119 -0.65 16.06 -10.33
CA PRO A 119 -0.30 15.93 -11.73
C PRO A 119 -0.26 14.47 -12.20
N LEU A 120 0.13 13.53 -11.32
CA LEU A 120 0.10 12.11 -11.64
C LEU A 120 -1.32 11.59 -11.81
N MET A 121 -2.22 11.97 -10.92
CA MET A 121 -3.65 11.61 -11.01
C MET A 121 -4.26 12.17 -12.29
N GLN A 122 -3.95 13.40 -12.65
CA GLN A 122 -4.41 14.01 -13.90
C GLN A 122 -3.91 13.24 -15.14
N LYS A 123 -2.61 12.88 -15.16
CA LYS A 123 -2.04 12.07 -16.25
C LYS A 123 -2.66 10.67 -16.33
N LEU A 124 -2.98 10.08 -15.19
CA LEU A 124 -3.65 8.78 -15.14
C LEU A 124 -5.08 8.84 -15.71
N GLN A 125 -5.78 9.94 -15.49
CA GLN A 125 -7.10 10.16 -16.04
C GLN A 125 -7.07 10.43 -17.55
N SER A 126 -6.03 11.09 -18.07
CA SER A 126 -5.82 11.34 -19.50
C SER A 126 -5.36 10.12 -20.31
N GLY A 127 -4.91 9.06 -19.64
CA GLY A 127 -4.45 7.83 -20.29
C GLY A 127 -3.04 7.86 -20.87
N ASP A 128 -2.28 8.93 -20.66
CA ASP A 128 -0.99 9.18 -21.34
C ASP A 128 0.26 8.68 -20.58
N SER A 129 0.09 7.94 -19.48
CA SER A 129 1.21 7.54 -18.61
C SER A 129 1.44 6.03 -18.58
N PRO A 130 2.70 5.54 -18.67
CA PRO A 130 3.04 4.15 -18.39
C PRO A 130 2.64 3.70 -16.96
N ILE A 131 2.64 4.63 -16.01
CA ILE A 131 2.14 4.42 -14.64
C ILE A 131 0.63 4.14 -14.68
N TRP A 132 -0.12 4.84 -15.53
CA TRP A 132 -1.53 4.59 -15.75
C TRP A 132 -1.81 3.14 -16.16
N VAL A 133 -1.06 2.61 -17.12
CA VAL A 133 -1.23 1.23 -17.59
C VAL A 133 -1.06 0.24 -16.44
N ARG A 134 -0.04 0.41 -15.61
CA ARG A 134 0.20 -0.43 -14.44
C ARG A 134 -0.92 -0.33 -13.39
N ALA A 135 -1.34 0.90 -13.07
CA ALA A 135 -2.43 1.14 -12.13
C ALA A 135 -3.75 0.57 -12.66
N ARG A 136 -4.03 0.75 -13.97
CA ARG A 136 -5.23 0.21 -14.61
C ARG A 136 -5.22 -1.33 -14.65
N ILE A 137 -4.07 -1.95 -14.94
CA ILE A 137 -3.93 -3.40 -14.89
C ILE A 137 -4.17 -3.91 -13.45
N ALA A 138 -3.58 -3.26 -12.45
CA ALA A 138 -3.78 -3.63 -11.05
C ALA A 138 -5.25 -3.48 -10.61
N GLN A 139 -5.92 -2.42 -11.04
CA GLN A 139 -7.35 -2.20 -10.78
C GLN A 139 -8.21 -3.28 -11.44
N LEU A 140 -7.97 -3.58 -12.71
CA LEU A 140 -8.72 -4.60 -13.44
C LEU A 140 -8.51 -6.01 -12.84
N ARG A 141 -7.30 -6.34 -12.44
CA ARG A 141 -7.02 -7.62 -11.75
C ARG A 141 -7.82 -7.76 -10.45
N ARG A 142 -7.94 -6.69 -9.66
CA ARG A 142 -8.74 -6.68 -8.44
C ARG A 142 -10.23 -6.80 -8.72
N GLU A 143 -10.71 -6.14 -9.76
CA GLU A 143 -12.11 -6.23 -10.18
C GLU A 143 -12.45 -7.65 -10.66
N ILE A 144 -11.59 -8.26 -11.46
CA ILE A 144 -11.70 -9.66 -11.87
C ILE A 144 -11.74 -10.58 -10.65
N ALA A 145 -10.80 -10.44 -9.72
CA ALA A 145 -10.77 -11.28 -8.50
C ALA A 145 -12.05 -11.15 -7.66
N ARG A 146 -12.63 -9.95 -7.57
CA ARG A 146 -13.93 -9.73 -6.88
C ARG A 146 -15.08 -10.44 -7.61
N LEU A 147 -15.10 -10.36 -8.94
CA LEU A 147 -16.14 -11.00 -9.75
C LEU A 147 -16.03 -12.53 -9.69
N GLU A 148 -14.82 -13.06 -9.75
CA GLU A 148 -14.56 -14.50 -9.60
C GLU A 148 -15.01 -15.00 -8.22
N ALA A 149 -14.65 -14.31 -7.14
CA ALA A 149 -15.10 -14.63 -5.79
C ALA A 149 -16.64 -14.57 -5.65
N SER A 150 -17.31 -13.64 -6.35
CA SER A 150 -18.76 -13.53 -6.39
C SER A 150 -19.42 -14.71 -7.14
N LEU A 151 -18.75 -15.28 -8.12
CA LEU A 151 -19.25 -16.45 -8.86
C LEU A 151 -19.07 -17.76 -8.09
N GLU A 152 -17.98 -17.89 -7.33
CA GLU A 152 -17.72 -19.09 -6.49
C GLU A 152 -18.60 -19.14 -5.23
N GLY A 153 -19.13 -17.99 -4.78
CA GLY A 153 -20.02 -17.88 -3.63
C GLY A 153 -21.51 -18.21 -3.91
N LYS A 154 -21.84 -18.65 -5.09
CA LYS A 154 -23.17 -19.08 -5.51
C LYS A 154 -23.18 -20.57 -5.80
#